data_543d5c1615935b419fff4f163cdcad89
#
_entry.id   543d5c1615935b419fff4f163cdcad89
#
_cell.length_a   1.000
_cell.length_b   1.000
_cell.length_c   1.000
_cell.angle_alpha   90.00
_cell.angle_beta   90.00
_cell.angle_gamma   90.00
#
_symmetry.space_group_name_H-M   'P 1'
#
loop_
_entity.id
_entity.type
_entity.pdbx_description
1 polymer ?
#
loop_
_entity_poly.entity_id
_entity_poly.type
_entity_poly.pdbx_seq_one_letter_code
_entity_poly.pdbx_strand_id
1 'polypeptide(L)'
;MNSVPAEAATARACQIQRGERVALLGPNGAGKTTLVLQCNGVLLPGAGRVLVTGLPVATEHLKEIRRRVGIVFQDPDDQLFMPTVAEDVAFGPANFGVPAHEIAARVDEALTTVDMLEHRDRSPLHLSGGQRRRVALATVLSCRPEVLVLDEPSSNLDPVARRELAEVLLGLGTSMLMVTHDLPYALQLCPRSVVIDEGRVVADGPTRELLADPDLLRRHRLELPFGFALR
;
A
#
# COMPACT_ATOMS: atom_id res chain seq x y z
N MET A 1 3.62 40.18 -12.70
CA MET A 1 3.21 38.88 -13.27
C MET A 1 4.43 38.28 -13.92
N ASN A 2 5.25 37.56 -13.14
CA ASN A 2 6.44 36.87 -13.65
C ASN A 2 6.12 35.39 -13.70
N SER A 3 5.93 34.89 -14.92
CA SER A 3 5.86 33.49 -15.23
C SER A 3 7.24 32.85 -15.01
N VAL A 4 7.37 32.01 -13.99
CA VAL A 4 8.51 31.12 -13.84
C VAL A 4 8.43 30.06 -14.95
N PRO A 5 9.46 29.88 -15.78
CA PRO A 5 9.46 28.81 -16.76
C PRO A 5 9.50 27.48 -16.03
N ALA A 6 8.55 26.61 -16.33
CA ALA A 6 8.57 25.24 -15.92
C ALA A 6 9.75 24.54 -16.61
N GLU A 7 10.88 24.45 -15.94
CA GLU A 7 11.91 23.48 -16.31
C GLU A 7 11.27 22.09 -16.28
N ALA A 8 11.20 21.46 -17.45
CA ALA A 8 10.81 20.07 -17.60
C ALA A 8 11.85 19.22 -16.89
N ALA A 9 11.69 19.04 -15.58
CA ALA A 9 12.45 18.08 -14.82
C ALA A 9 12.13 16.71 -15.43
N THR A 10 13.15 16.02 -15.92
CA THR A 10 13.10 14.66 -16.39
C THR A 10 12.71 13.79 -15.18
N ALA A 11 11.40 13.68 -14.92
CA ALA A 11 10.90 12.83 -13.87
C ALA A 11 11.27 11.39 -14.24
N ARG A 12 12.14 10.76 -13.44
CA ARG A 12 12.41 9.33 -13.59
C ARG A 12 11.08 8.62 -13.37
N ALA A 13 10.62 7.87 -14.37
CA ALA A 13 9.41 7.09 -14.25
C ALA A 13 9.65 5.97 -13.23
N CYS A 14 8.81 5.86 -12.21
CA CYS A 14 8.77 4.69 -11.35
C CYS A 14 7.84 3.66 -12.00
N GLN A 15 8.34 2.46 -12.22
CA GLN A 15 7.57 1.35 -12.78
C GLN A 15 7.64 0.15 -11.85
N ILE A 16 6.50 -0.46 -11.55
CA ILE A 16 6.39 -1.68 -10.76
C ILE A 16 5.98 -2.80 -11.71
N GLN A 17 6.74 -3.88 -11.72
CA GLN A 17 6.47 -5.06 -12.54
C GLN A 17 5.41 -5.95 -11.87
N ARG A 18 4.76 -6.79 -12.69
CA ARG A 18 3.79 -7.76 -12.17
C ARG A 18 4.48 -8.73 -11.19
N GLY A 19 3.88 -8.90 -10.01
CA GLY A 19 4.41 -9.75 -8.93
C GLY A 19 5.57 -9.12 -8.13
N GLU A 20 5.98 -7.89 -8.47
CA GLU A 20 7.05 -7.20 -7.76
C GLU A 20 6.55 -6.58 -6.45
N ARG A 21 7.38 -6.60 -5.42
CA ARG A 21 7.15 -5.89 -4.15
C ARG A 21 8.15 -4.75 -4.04
N VAL A 22 7.64 -3.53 -4.01
CA VAL A 22 8.43 -2.30 -3.99
C VAL A 22 8.08 -1.48 -2.76
N ALA A 23 9.09 -1.03 -2.02
CA ALA A 23 8.90 -0.04 -0.97
C ALA A 23 9.08 1.39 -1.53
N LEU A 24 8.18 2.28 -1.17
CA LEU A 24 8.29 3.70 -1.44
C LEU A 24 8.74 4.40 -0.16
N LEU A 25 9.99 4.82 -0.14
CA LEU A 25 10.66 5.44 1.00
C LEU A 25 10.79 6.94 0.79
N GLY A 26 10.95 7.69 1.87
CA GLY A 26 11.19 9.13 1.80
C GLY A 26 10.73 9.84 3.07
N PRO A 27 11.20 11.07 3.31
CA PRO A 27 10.83 11.85 4.48
C PRO A 27 9.33 12.21 4.49
N ASN A 28 8.85 12.70 5.64
CA ASN A 28 7.50 13.25 5.72
C ASN A 28 7.37 14.46 4.80
N GLY A 29 6.25 14.55 4.07
CA GLY A 29 6.04 15.60 3.07
C GLY A 29 6.69 15.36 1.70
N ALA A 30 7.41 14.26 1.49
CA ALA A 30 8.03 13.93 0.19
C ALA A 30 7.03 13.66 -0.95
N GLY A 31 5.73 13.55 -0.66
CA GLY A 31 4.69 13.29 -1.65
C GLY A 31 4.27 11.82 -1.78
N LYS A 32 4.69 10.93 -0.87
CA LYS A 32 4.38 9.49 -0.88
C LYS A 32 2.88 9.20 -0.97
N THR A 33 2.11 9.71 -0.01
CA THR A 33 0.65 9.54 0.04
C THR A 33 -0.04 10.14 -1.18
N THR A 34 0.42 11.30 -1.68
CA THR A 34 -0.09 11.90 -2.91
C THR A 34 0.07 10.96 -4.10
N LEU A 35 1.25 10.34 -4.25
CA LEU A 35 1.51 9.35 -5.31
C LEU A 35 0.61 8.12 -5.16
N VAL A 36 0.47 7.60 -3.95
CA VAL A 36 -0.42 6.46 -3.64
C VAL A 36 -1.86 6.75 -4.05
N LEU A 37 -2.39 7.91 -3.67
CA LEU A 37 -3.76 8.31 -4.00
C LEU A 37 -3.98 8.54 -5.50
N GLN A 38 -2.91 8.82 -6.26
CA GLN A 38 -2.97 8.84 -7.71
C GLN A 38 -3.02 7.44 -8.32
N CYS A 39 -2.45 6.43 -7.68
CA CYS A 39 -2.45 5.06 -8.23
C CYS A 39 -3.85 4.46 -8.38
N ASN A 40 -4.84 4.88 -7.58
CA ASN A 40 -6.24 4.40 -7.69
C ASN A 40 -7.24 5.51 -8.09
N GLY A 41 -6.72 6.69 -8.45
CA GLY A 41 -7.54 7.81 -8.92
C GLY A 41 -8.40 8.47 -7.84
N VAL A 42 -8.01 8.42 -6.57
CA VAL A 42 -8.54 9.32 -5.53
C VAL A 42 -8.08 10.75 -5.83
N LEU A 43 -6.81 10.89 -6.24
CA LEU A 43 -6.28 12.12 -6.83
C LEU A 43 -5.96 11.86 -8.30
N LEU A 44 -6.32 12.80 -9.16
CA LEU A 44 -5.91 12.77 -10.56
C LEU A 44 -4.56 13.51 -10.73
N PRO A 45 -3.66 13.01 -11.60
CA PRO A 45 -2.40 13.68 -11.86
C PRO A 45 -2.65 15.03 -12.52
N GLY A 46 -2.08 16.11 -11.96
CA GLY A 46 -2.18 17.45 -12.53
C GLY A 46 -1.26 17.66 -13.74
N ALA A 47 -0.20 16.86 -13.85
CA ALA A 47 0.74 16.82 -14.98
C ALA A 47 1.38 15.43 -15.07
N GLY A 48 1.89 15.07 -16.23
CA GLY A 48 2.41 13.72 -16.50
C GLY A 48 1.29 12.68 -16.64
N ARG A 49 1.60 11.42 -16.38
CA ARG A 49 0.61 10.33 -16.43
C ARG A 49 0.94 9.22 -15.45
N VAL A 50 -0.10 8.65 -14.86
CA VAL A 50 -0.03 7.40 -14.10
C VAL A 50 -0.72 6.33 -14.92
N LEU A 51 -0.09 5.17 -15.08
CA LEU A 51 -0.65 4.01 -15.78
C LEU A 51 -0.80 2.86 -14.80
N VAL A 52 -1.96 2.24 -14.78
CA VAL A 52 -2.23 1.03 -14.00
C VAL A 52 -2.58 -0.09 -14.98
N THR A 53 -1.73 -1.11 -15.05
CA THR A 53 -1.90 -2.24 -15.98
C THR A 53 -2.22 -1.80 -17.43
N GLY A 54 -1.52 -0.72 -17.86
CA GLY A 54 -1.69 -0.13 -19.20
C GLY A 54 -2.82 0.89 -19.33
N LEU A 55 -3.71 1.03 -18.35
CA LEU A 55 -4.78 2.03 -18.37
C LEU A 55 -4.31 3.35 -17.74
N PRO A 56 -4.54 4.51 -18.38
CA PRO A 56 -4.26 5.80 -17.76
C PRO A 56 -5.25 6.08 -16.62
N VAL A 57 -4.74 6.66 -15.54
CA VAL A 57 -5.57 7.14 -14.43
C VAL A 57 -6.27 8.42 -14.87
N ALA A 58 -7.48 8.26 -15.38
CA ALA A 58 -8.34 9.31 -15.86
C ALA A 58 -9.80 8.99 -15.48
N THR A 59 -10.64 10.00 -15.45
CA THR A 59 -12.03 9.89 -14.94
C THR A 59 -12.81 8.73 -15.55
N GLU A 60 -12.64 8.49 -16.85
CA GLU A 60 -13.32 7.44 -17.62
C GLU A 60 -12.90 6.02 -17.22
N HIS A 61 -11.71 5.87 -16.59
CA HIS A 61 -11.17 4.56 -16.20
C HIS A 61 -11.22 4.28 -14.70
N LEU A 62 -11.70 5.23 -13.87
CA LEU A 62 -11.62 5.11 -12.40
C LEU A 62 -12.25 3.84 -11.85
N LYS A 63 -13.40 3.40 -12.39
CA LYS A 63 -14.07 2.18 -11.91
C LYS A 63 -13.18 0.96 -12.10
N GLU A 64 -12.58 0.83 -13.29
CA GLU A 64 -11.70 -0.30 -13.61
C GLU A 64 -10.38 -0.22 -12.85
N ILE A 65 -9.81 0.96 -12.70
CA ILE A 65 -8.58 1.18 -11.92
C ILE A 65 -8.79 0.79 -10.46
N ARG A 66 -9.88 1.25 -9.82
CA ARG A 66 -10.20 0.93 -8.43
C ARG A 66 -10.47 -0.55 -8.20
N ARG A 67 -10.90 -1.27 -9.24
CA ARG A 67 -11.03 -2.73 -9.20
C ARG A 67 -9.66 -3.42 -9.20
N ARG A 68 -8.67 -2.85 -9.93
CA ARG A 68 -7.33 -3.42 -10.08
C ARG A 68 -6.38 -3.02 -8.98
N VAL A 69 -6.54 -1.83 -8.40
CA VAL A 69 -5.69 -1.29 -7.34
C VAL A 69 -6.46 -1.22 -6.04
N GLY A 70 -6.10 -2.08 -5.12
CA GLY A 70 -6.61 -2.00 -3.75
C GLY A 70 -5.66 -1.19 -2.87
N ILE A 71 -6.20 -0.26 -2.08
CA ILE A 71 -5.44 0.52 -1.10
C ILE A 71 -5.85 0.10 0.31
N VAL A 72 -4.85 -0.16 1.15
CA VAL A 72 -5.01 -0.28 2.59
C VAL A 72 -4.49 1.01 3.21
N PHE A 73 -5.37 1.75 3.87
CA PHE A 73 -5.04 3.03 4.50
C PHE A 73 -4.21 2.86 5.77
N GLN A 74 -3.51 3.93 6.14
CA GLN A 74 -2.69 3.97 7.36
C GLN A 74 -3.53 3.76 8.63
N ASP A 75 -4.73 4.30 8.70
CA ASP A 75 -5.65 4.07 9.81
C ASP A 75 -6.75 3.10 9.38
N PRO A 76 -6.88 1.93 10.03
CA PRO A 76 -7.99 1.00 9.75
C PRO A 76 -9.37 1.61 9.98
N ASP A 77 -9.49 2.59 10.86
CA ASP A 77 -10.76 3.22 11.19
C ASP A 77 -11.27 4.12 10.04
N ASP A 78 -10.39 4.53 9.12
CA ASP A 78 -10.77 5.18 7.86
C ASP A 78 -11.35 4.21 6.82
N GLN A 79 -11.28 2.90 7.07
CA GLN A 79 -11.64 1.84 6.13
C GLN A 79 -12.74 0.91 6.64
N LEU A 80 -12.86 0.73 7.96
CA LEU A 80 -13.81 -0.17 8.60
C LEU A 80 -14.98 0.65 9.19
N PHE A 81 -16.16 0.48 8.62
CA PHE A 81 -17.33 1.30 8.96
C PHE A 81 -18.64 0.52 9.03
N MET A 82 -18.61 -0.79 8.71
CA MET A 82 -19.78 -1.65 8.75
C MET A 82 -20.00 -2.24 10.17
N PRO A 83 -21.22 -2.67 10.50
CA PRO A 83 -21.53 -3.29 11.80
C PRO A 83 -20.70 -4.52 12.11
N THR A 84 -20.38 -5.35 11.11
CA THR A 84 -19.61 -6.58 11.24
C THR A 84 -18.42 -6.65 10.30
N VAL A 85 -17.43 -7.43 10.66
CA VAL A 85 -16.25 -7.74 9.84
C VAL A 85 -16.64 -8.32 8.48
N ALA A 86 -17.59 -9.25 8.46
CA ALA A 86 -18.06 -9.86 7.21
C ALA A 86 -18.69 -8.83 6.26
N GLU A 87 -19.46 -7.87 6.79
CA GLU A 87 -20.08 -6.81 6.00
C GLU A 87 -19.03 -5.84 5.44
N ASP A 88 -18.01 -5.46 6.22
CA ASP A 88 -16.90 -4.65 5.72
C ASP A 88 -16.16 -5.35 4.57
N VAL A 89 -15.84 -6.64 4.74
CA VAL A 89 -15.12 -7.41 3.71
C VAL A 89 -16.00 -7.66 2.48
N ALA A 90 -17.33 -7.76 2.63
CA ALA A 90 -18.28 -7.93 1.53
C ALA A 90 -18.51 -6.62 0.74
N PHE A 91 -18.28 -5.47 1.34
CA PHE A 91 -18.64 -4.16 0.77
C PHE A 91 -18.00 -3.91 -0.59
N GLY A 92 -16.69 -4.15 -0.71
CA GLY A 92 -15.95 -3.95 -1.97
C GLY A 92 -16.49 -4.83 -3.11
N PRO A 93 -16.51 -6.17 -2.96
CA PRO A 93 -17.05 -7.07 -3.96
C PRO A 93 -18.48 -6.72 -4.40
N ALA A 94 -19.37 -6.39 -3.47
CA ALA A 94 -20.74 -5.99 -3.76
C ALA A 94 -20.79 -4.74 -4.65
N ASN A 95 -20.00 -3.71 -4.34
CA ASN A 95 -19.93 -2.48 -5.13
C ASN A 95 -19.31 -2.68 -6.52
N PHE A 96 -18.42 -3.65 -6.67
CA PHE A 96 -17.87 -4.01 -7.99
C PHE A 96 -18.78 -4.93 -8.81
N GLY A 97 -19.94 -5.32 -8.27
CA GLY A 97 -20.94 -6.11 -8.98
C GLY A 97 -20.61 -7.60 -9.03
N VAL A 98 -19.89 -8.11 -8.03
CA VAL A 98 -19.69 -9.55 -7.85
C VAL A 98 -21.06 -10.19 -7.55
N PRO A 99 -21.41 -11.33 -8.22
CA PRO A 99 -22.66 -12.02 -7.95
C PRO A 99 -22.86 -12.35 -6.47
N ALA A 100 -24.04 -12.13 -5.93
CA ALA A 100 -24.31 -12.28 -4.49
C ALA A 100 -23.94 -13.68 -3.96
N HIS A 101 -24.08 -14.73 -4.76
CA HIS A 101 -23.73 -16.09 -4.37
C HIS A 101 -22.21 -16.35 -4.26
N GLU A 102 -21.36 -15.48 -4.84
CA GLU A 102 -19.90 -15.58 -4.75
C GLU A 102 -19.34 -14.76 -3.57
N ILE A 103 -20.08 -13.74 -3.08
CA ILE A 103 -19.55 -12.79 -2.09
C ILE A 103 -19.15 -13.49 -0.80
N ALA A 104 -20.01 -14.37 -0.27
CA ALA A 104 -19.72 -15.10 0.98
C ALA A 104 -18.42 -15.91 0.88
N ALA A 105 -18.20 -16.60 -0.23
CA ALA A 105 -16.98 -17.37 -0.44
C ALA A 105 -15.72 -16.47 -0.52
N ARG A 106 -15.82 -15.29 -1.16
CA ARG A 106 -14.71 -14.32 -1.22
C ARG A 106 -14.41 -13.71 0.15
N VAL A 107 -15.43 -13.46 0.96
CA VAL A 107 -15.28 -12.98 2.33
C VAL A 107 -14.52 -14.01 3.17
N ASP A 108 -14.97 -15.27 3.14
CA ASP A 108 -14.35 -16.34 3.92
C ASP A 108 -12.90 -16.61 3.47
N GLU A 109 -12.62 -16.59 2.15
CA GLU A 109 -11.27 -16.71 1.59
C GLU A 109 -10.37 -15.57 2.07
N ALA A 110 -10.83 -14.32 2.00
CA ALA A 110 -10.06 -13.16 2.41
C ALA A 110 -9.78 -13.17 3.91
N LEU A 111 -10.78 -13.47 4.73
CA LEU A 111 -10.64 -13.57 6.18
C LEU A 111 -9.72 -14.72 6.60
N THR A 112 -9.79 -15.87 5.91
CA THR A 112 -8.87 -16.98 6.13
C THR A 112 -7.43 -16.57 5.82
N THR A 113 -7.20 -15.86 4.71
CA THR A 113 -5.87 -15.39 4.31
C THR A 113 -5.20 -14.52 5.37
N VAL A 114 -5.98 -13.73 6.11
CA VAL A 114 -5.48 -12.82 7.15
C VAL A 114 -5.67 -13.38 8.59
N ASP A 115 -6.06 -14.64 8.72
CA ASP A 115 -6.31 -15.31 10.02
C ASP A 115 -7.34 -14.55 10.89
N MET A 116 -8.49 -14.19 10.28
CA MET A 116 -9.56 -13.44 10.94
C MET A 116 -10.95 -14.07 10.76
N LEU A 117 -11.03 -15.29 10.21
CA LEU A 117 -12.31 -15.94 9.91
C LEU A 117 -13.20 -16.12 11.16
N GLU A 118 -12.61 -16.43 12.31
CA GLU A 118 -13.33 -16.58 13.59
C GLU A 118 -13.99 -15.29 14.09
N HIS A 119 -13.57 -14.13 13.53
CA HIS A 119 -14.06 -12.83 13.92
C HIS A 119 -15.08 -12.26 12.94
N ARG A 120 -15.51 -13.03 11.93
CA ARG A 120 -16.35 -12.56 10.82
C ARG A 120 -17.64 -11.84 11.25
N ASP A 121 -18.26 -12.32 12.33
CA ASP A 121 -19.55 -11.80 12.83
C ASP A 121 -19.37 -10.77 13.97
N ARG A 122 -18.12 -10.44 14.32
CA ARG A 122 -17.82 -9.42 15.34
C ARG A 122 -17.85 -8.03 14.74
N SER A 123 -18.15 -7.05 15.60
CA SER A 123 -17.96 -5.65 15.25
C SER A 123 -16.46 -5.31 15.19
N PRO A 124 -15.99 -4.57 14.17
CA PRO A 124 -14.60 -4.09 14.09
C PRO A 124 -14.15 -3.30 15.31
N LEU A 125 -15.07 -2.62 15.98
CA LEU A 125 -14.80 -1.84 17.20
C LEU A 125 -14.33 -2.69 18.39
N HIS A 126 -14.61 -3.99 18.37
CA HIS A 126 -14.21 -4.93 19.42
C HIS A 126 -12.90 -5.67 19.10
N LEU A 127 -12.22 -5.30 18.04
CA LEU A 127 -10.97 -5.88 17.63
C LEU A 127 -9.76 -5.09 18.15
N SER A 128 -8.63 -5.78 18.37
CA SER A 128 -7.34 -5.11 18.63
C SER A 128 -6.88 -4.32 17.40
N GLY A 129 -5.90 -3.41 17.57
CA GLY A 129 -5.35 -2.64 16.44
C GLY A 129 -4.75 -3.54 15.35
N GLY A 130 -4.04 -4.58 15.73
CA GLY A 130 -3.49 -5.56 14.77
C GLY A 130 -4.58 -6.36 14.05
N GLN A 131 -5.64 -6.75 14.76
CA GLN A 131 -6.80 -7.41 14.16
C GLN A 131 -7.54 -6.50 13.18
N ARG A 132 -7.79 -5.24 13.56
CA ARG A 132 -8.39 -4.26 12.63
C ARG A 132 -7.54 -4.07 11.38
N ARG A 133 -6.20 -4.00 11.51
CA ARG A 133 -5.30 -3.90 10.36
C ARG A 133 -5.42 -5.09 9.42
N ARG A 134 -5.50 -6.31 9.95
CA ARG A 134 -5.70 -7.54 9.16
C ARG A 134 -7.06 -7.58 8.48
N VAL A 135 -8.12 -7.14 9.17
CA VAL A 135 -9.46 -7.01 8.56
C VAL A 135 -9.45 -5.95 7.46
N ALA A 136 -8.83 -4.79 7.66
CA ALA A 136 -8.69 -3.78 6.62
C ALA A 136 -7.96 -4.34 5.36
N LEU A 137 -6.93 -5.17 5.55
CA LEU A 137 -6.31 -5.90 4.43
C LEU A 137 -7.31 -6.87 3.76
N ALA A 138 -8.12 -7.61 4.53
CA ALA A 138 -9.12 -8.52 3.98
C ALA A 138 -10.19 -7.83 3.13
N THR A 139 -10.62 -6.60 3.49
CA THR A 139 -11.59 -5.84 2.68
C THR A 139 -11.07 -5.55 1.28
N VAL A 140 -9.76 -5.43 1.13
CA VAL A 140 -9.09 -5.21 -0.16
C VAL A 140 -8.88 -6.53 -0.89
N LEU A 141 -8.41 -7.58 -0.19
CA LEU A 141 -8.12 -8.89 -0.79
C LEU A 141 -9.38 -9.55 -1.35
N SER A 142 -10.55 -9.35 -0.73
CA SER A 142 -11.85 -9.86 -1.22
C SER A 142 -12.20 -9.36 -2.62
N CYS A 143 -11.68 -8.19 -3.01
CA CYS A 143 -11.84 -7.62 -4.34
C CYS A 143 -10.88 -8.25 -5.38
N ARG A 144 -9.89 -9.05 -4.95
CA ARG A 144 -8.86 -9.68 -5.80
C ARG A 144 -8.12 -8.66 -6.68
N PRO A 145 -7.47 -7.64 -6.10
CA PRO A 145 -6.76 -6.62 -6.87
C PRO A 145 -5.51 -7.20 -7.56
N GLU A 146 -5.11 -6.60 -8.69
CA GLU A 146 -3.84 -6.91 -9.37
C GLU A 146 -2.64 -6.24 -8.68
N VAL A 147 -2.89 -5.10 -8.03
CA VAL A 147 -1.89 -4.32 -7.30
C VAL A 147 -2.42 -3.98 -5.91
N LEU A 148 -1.65 -4.29 -4.89
CA LEU A 148 -1.92 -3.93 -3.50
C LEU A 148 -1.04 -2.73 -3.13
N VAL A 149 -1.66 -1.66 -2.69
CA VAL A 149 -0.99 -0.47 -2.17
C VAL A 149 -1.22 -0.41 -0.66
N LEU A 150 -0.14 -0.32 0.10
CA LEU A 150 -0.18 -0.28 1.56
C LEU A 150 0.41 1.05 2.02
N ASP A 151 -0.35 1.84 2.75
CA ASP A 151 0.15 3.09 3.35
C ASP A 151 0.46 2.85 4.83
N GLU A 152 1.76 2.87 5.17
CA GLU A 152 2.30 2.66 6.51
C GLU A 152 1.70 1.43 7.26
N PRO A 153 1.75 0.22 6.68
CA PRO A 153 1.01 -0.94 7.19
C PRO A 153 1.46 -1.40 8.58
N SER A 154 2.72 -1.12 8.98
CA SER A 154 3.28 -1.50 10.30
C SER A 154 3.07 -0.46 11.40
N SER A 155 2.49 0.71 11.07
CA SER A 155 2.30 1.79 12.04
C SER A 155 1.42 1.36 13.21
N ASN A 156 1.85 1.70 14.42
CA ASN A 156 1.13 1.44 15.68
C ASN A 156 0.87 -0.06 15.98
N LEU A 157 1.59 -0.97 15.32
CA LEU A 157 1.54 -2.39 15.63
C LEU A 157 2.60 -2.76 16.68
N ASP A 158 2.22 -3.61 17.62
CA ASP A 158 3.17 -4.29 18.47
C ASP A 158 4.03 -5.28 17.65
N PRO A 159 5.18 -5.74 18.19
CA PRO A 159 6.08 -6.62 17.43
C PRO A 159 5.46 -7.94 16.95
N VAL A 160 4.47 -8.47 17.66
CA VAL A 160 3.80 -9.74 17.29
C VAL A 160 2.87 -9.48 16.12
N ALA A 161 1.96 -8.50 16.24
CA ALA A 161 1.03 -8.12 15.17
C ALA A 161 1.77 -7.69 13.89
N ARG A 162 2.92 -6.98 14.04
CA ARG A 162 3.79 -6.62 12.92
C ARG A 162 4.36 -7.84 12.20
N ARG A 163 4.84 -8.84 12.94
CA ARG A 163 5.35 -10.09 12.38
C ARG A 163 4.23 -10.87 11.66
N GLU A 164 3.07 -11.04 12.30
CA GLU A 164 1.92 -11.73 11.72
C GLU A 164 1.47 -11.07 10.39
N LEU A 165 1.40 -9.73 10.37
CA LEU A 165 1.09 -9.01 9.14
C LEU A 165 2.16 -9.24 8.06
N ALA A 166 3.45 -9.25 8.43
CA ALA A 166 4.53 -9.52 7.49
C ALA A 166 4.42 -10.93 6.87
N GLU A 167 4.10 -11.93 7.67
CA GLU A 167 3.89 -13.32 7.22
C GLU A 167 2.74 -13.40 6.21
N VAL A 168 1.62 -12.74 6.49
CA VAL A 168 0.50 -12.61 5.54
C VAL A 168 0.95 -11.98 4.24
N LEU A 169 1.60 -10.80 4.30
CA LEU A 169 2.03 -10.06 3.12
C LEU A 169 3.06 -10.83 2.27
N LEU A 170 3.96 -11.57 2.91
CA LEU A 170 4.93 -12.44 2.22
C LEU A 170 4.25 -13.59 1.47
N GLY A 171 3.14 -14.11 1.99
CA GLY A 171 2.34 -15.17 1.37
C GLY A 171 1.53 -14.72 0.16
N LEU A 172 1.32 -13.39 -0.03
CA LEU A 172 0.56 -12.88 -1.16
C LEU A 172 1.37 -12.90 -2.45
N GLY A 173 0.77 -13.43 -3.54
CA GLY A 173 1.36 -13.38 -4.90
C GLY A 173 1.07 -12.10 -5.69
N THR A 174 0.44 -11.10 -5.06
CA THR A 174 -0.01 -9.85 -5.69
C THR A 174 1.14 -8.86 -5.78
N SER A 175 1.20 -8.06 -6.85
CA SER A 175 2.13 -6.92 -6.94
C SER A 175 1.87 -5.95 -5.79
N MET A 176 2.93 -5.42 -5.16
CA MET A 176 2.80 -4.61 -3.95
C MET A 176 3.60 -3.32 -4.05
N LEU A 177 2.95 -2.21 -3.71
CA LEU A 177 3.60 -0.94 -3.41
C LEU A 177 3.37 -0.61 -1.94
N MET A 178 4.42 -0.63 -1.14
CA MET A 178 4.36 -0.34 0.29
C MET A 178 5.01 1.00 0.58
N VAL A 179 4.23 1.96 1.04
CA VAL A 179 4.75 3.21 1.59
C VAL A 179 5.10 2.99 3.04
N THR A 180 6.32 3.30 3.43
CA THR A 180 6.73 3.20 4.82
C THR A 180 7.95 4.06 5.15
N HIS A 181 8.07 4.47 6.40
CA HIS A 181 9.29 5.01 7.00
C HIS A 181 10.03 3.96 7.85
N ASP A 182 9.43 2.76 8.04
CA ASP A 182 10.03 1.62 8.74
C ASP A 182 11.00 0.89 7.79
N LEU A 183 12.26 1.33 7.76
CA LEU A 183 13.28 0.79 6.86
C LEU A 183 13.55 -0.72 7.08
N PRO A 184 13.64 -1.23 8.32
CA PRO A 184 13.70 -2.68 8.58
C PRO A 184 12.52 -3.45 7.99
N TYR A 185 11.31 -2.92 8.07
CA TYR A 185 10.12 -3.56 7.51
C TYR A 185 10.14 -3.56 5.99
N ALA A 186 10.60 -2.45 5.39
CA ALA A 186 10.84 -2.37 3.96
C ALA A 186 11.84 -3.43 3.49
N LEU A 187 12.97 -3.57 4.20
CA LEU A 187 14.00 -4.57 3.89
C LEU A 187 13.47 -6.01 3.99
N GLN A 188 12.59 -6.27 4.97
CA GLN A 188 11.99 -7.60 5.17
C GLN A 188 11.04 -7.99 4.04
N LEU A 189 10.24 -7.05 3.51
CA LEU A 189 9.13 -7.34 2.61
C LEU A 189 9.41 -7.03 1.14
N CYS A 190 10.23 -6.02 0.86
CA CYS A 190 10.40 -5.46 -0.47
C CYS A 190 11.84 -5.60 -0.95
N PRO A 191 12.10 -6.46 -1.95
CA PRO A 191 13.43 -6.60 -2.54
C PRO A 191 13.97 -5.31 -3.18
N ARG A 192 13.08 -4.45 -3.67
CA ARG A 192 13.40 -3.17 -4.30
C ARG A 192 12.74 -2.03 -3.54
N SER A 193 13.45 -0.91 -3.48
CA SER A 193 12.93 0.33 -2.92
C SER A 193 13.11 1.50 -3.89
N VAL A 194 12.17 2.41 -3.86
CA VAL A 194 12.23 3.71 -4.53
C VAL A 194 12.23 4.78 -3.45
N VAL A 195 13.23 5.65 -3.49
CA VAL A 195 13.30 6.79 -2.57
C VAL A 195 12.78 8.02 -3.27
N ILE A 196 11.79 8.69 -2.67
CA ILE A 196 11.29 9.97 -3.15
C ILE A 196 11.59 11.08 -2.13
N ASP A 197 11.95 12.23 -2.64
CA ASP A 197 12.17 13.44 -1.86
C ASP A 197 11.73 14.64 -2.71
N GLU A 198 11.01 15.58 -2.08
CA GLU A 198 10.45 16.78 -2.75
C GLU A 198 9.69 16.46 -4.06
N GLY A 199 8.93 15.35 -4.07
CA GLY A 199 8.14 14.91 -5.23
C GLY A 199 8.96 14.28 -6.38
N ARG A 200 10.24 13.97 -6.17
CA ARG A 200 11.14 13.39 -7.19
C ARG A 200 11.71 12.07 -6.75
N VAL A 201 11.85 11.14 -7.69
CA VAL A 201 12.60 9.90 -7.44
C VAL A 201 14.09 10.23 -7.40
N VAL A 202 14.70 10.04 -6.23
CA VAL A 202 16.12 10.31 -5.97
C VAL A 202 16.98 9.06 -6.00
N ALA A 203 16.39 7.89 -5.67
CA ALA A 203 17.05 6.59 -5.80
C ALA A 203 16.04 5.51 -6.12
N ASP A 204 16.49 4.46 -6.82
CA ASP A 204 15.70 3.29 -7.21
C ASP A 204 16.65 2.09 -7.38
N GLY A 205 16.43 1.03 -6.61
CA GLY A 205 17.31 -0.14 -6.65
C GLY A 205 16.99 -1.17 -5.55
N PRO A 206 17.89 -2.19 -5.40
CA PRO A 206 17.75 -3.19 -4.36
C PRO A 206 17.68 -2.54 -2.97
N THR A 207 16.66 -2.89 -2.17
CA THR A 207 16.42 -2.28 -0.86
C THR A 207 17.67 -2.35 0.02
N ARG A 208 18.35 -3.51 0.04
CA ARG A 208 19.55 -3.71 0.85
C ARG A 208 20.68 -2.75 0.46
N GLU A 209 20.89 -2.51 -0.82
CA GLU A 209 21.95 -1.62 -1.31
C GLU A 209 21.63 -0.16 -0.95
N LEU A 210 20.38 0.27 -1.15
CA LEU A 210 19.98 1.63 -0.81
C LEU A 210 20.09 1.90 0.71
N LEU A 211 19.73 0.93 1.54
CA LEU A 211 19.83 1.05 2.99
C LEU A 211 21.28 0.92 3.50
N ALA A 212 22.19 0.39 2.69
CA ALA A 212 23.62 0.32 3.01
C ALA A 212 24.38 1.62 2.66
N ASP A 213 23.75 2.58 1.99
CA ASP A 213 24.36 3.87 1.64
C ASP A 213 24.01 4.94 2.70
N PRO A 214 24.95 5.22 3.65
CA PRO A 214 24.72 6.18 4.72
C PRO A 214 24.62 7.62 4.22
N ASP A 215 25.19 7.93 3.06
CA ASP A 215 25.14 9.28 2.49
C ASP A 215 23.79 9.52 1.81
N LEU A 216 23.23 8.52 1.15
CA LEU A 216 21.85 8.54 0.63
C LEU A 216 20.86 8.75 1.78
N LEU A 217 20.95 7.92 2.83
CA LEU A 217 20.05 8.01 3.98
C LEU A 217 20.13 9.39 4.64
N ARG A 218 21.31 9.89 4.92
CA ARG A 218 21.51 11.21 5.55
C ARG A 218 20.96 12.35 4.68
N ARG A 219 21.26 12.35 3.37
CA ARG A 219 20.78 13.39 2.44
C ARG A 219 19.26 13.47 2.38
N HIS A 220 18.58 12.33 2.47
CA HIS A 220 17.13 12.25 2.34
C HIS A 220 16.40 12.03 3.66
N ARG A 221 17.07 12.33 4.80
CA ARG A 221 16.50 12.26 6.16
C ARG A 221 15.86 10.89 6.47
N LEU A 222 16.49 9.84 5.98
CA LEU A 222 16.18 8.46 6.33
C LEU A 222 17.18 7.97 7.36
N GLU A 223 16.72 7.21 8.34
CA GLU A 223 17.58 6.71 9.41
C GLU A 223 17.20 5.28 9.77
N LEU A 224 18.20 4.41 9.86
CA LEU A 224 18.01 3.07 10.40
C LEU A 224 17.92 3.14 11.93
N PRO A 225 17.11 2.29 12.57
CA PRO A 225 17.06 2.23 14.04
C PRO A 225 18.43 2.00 14.64
N PHE A 226 18.67 2.64 15.78
CA PHE A 226 19.94 2.48 16.51
C PHE A 226 20.25 0.99 16.75
N GLY A 227 21.47 0.58 16.44
CA GLY A 227 21.94 -0.80 16.59
C GLY A 227 21.45 -1.76 15.50
N PHE A 228 20.70 -1.30 14.48
CA PHE A 228 20.31 -2.13 13.36
C PHE A 228 21.50 -2.41 12.44
N ALA A 229 21.79 -3.69 12.20
CA ALA A 229 22.83 -4.13 11.28
C ALA A 229 22.22 -4.80 10.06
N LEU A 230 22.61 -4.38 8.88
CA LEU A 230 22.29 -5.05 7.62
C LEU A 230 23.07 -6.39 7.55
N ARG A 231 22.43 -7.49 7.89
CA ARG A 231 22.98 -8.85 7.78
C ARG A 231 22.69 -9.47 6.43
#